data_df480aced85a6cf9983070ca951ed1a2
#
_entry.id   df480aced85a6cf9983070ca951ed1a2
#
_cell.length_a   1.000
_cell.length_b   1.000
_cell.length_c   1.000
_cell.angle_alpha   90.00
_cell.angle_beta   90.00
_cell.angle_gamma   90.00
#
_symmetry.space_group_name_H-M   'P 1'
#
loop_
_entity.id
_entity.type
_entity.pdbx_description
1 polymer ?
#
loop_
_entity_poly.entity_id
_entity_poly.type
_entity_poly.pdbx_seq_one_letter_code
_entity_poly.pdbx_strand_id
1 'polypeptide(L)'
;MSISTTPSLSSGSSNPSTHIATPVPSERICTDRHALYCFEVLVAHFENREPTAPPFLNKNEKYALFVTWNTTSHLRSNNKPALRGCIGNFTPMKLADGLREYALVSALEDHRFSPIKASELPHLSCNVSLLTPMTPISSPLDWTPGEHGIHISFPHPSTHRPLSATYLPEICTDQGWTREETVLSAIQKAGYKHKVVVGDVVWQSLKVKIYGSEKATTTWEAYVKWYKGKGGKLKVVKS
;
A
#
# COMPACT_ATOMS: atom_id res chain seq x y z
N MET A 1 -13.66 -88.48 5.13
CA MET A 1 -13.06 -87.66 4.05
C MET A 1 -13.92 -86.42 3.89
N SER A 2 -13.52 -85.33 4.51
CA SER A 2 -14.27 -84.06 4.48
C SER A 2 -13.34 -82.99 3.90
N ILE A 3 -13.76 -82.41 2.81
CA ILE A 3 -13.02 -81.36 2.14
C ILE A 3 -13.58 -80.00 2.68
N SER A 4 -12.73 -79.22 3.32
CA SER A 4 -13.06 -77.87 3.79
C SER A 4 -12.64 -76.86 2.73
N THR A 5 -13.58 -76.08 2.24
CA THR A 5 -13.35 -74.97 1.35
C THR A 5 -13.46 -73.67 2.12
N THR A 6 -12.38 -72.90 2.18
CA THR A 6 -12.35 -71.53 2.69
C THR A 6 -12.69 -70.52 1.62
N PRO A 7 -13.47 -69.44 1.88
CA PRO A 7 -13.68 -68.34 0.95
C PRO A 7 -12.61 -67.28 1.13
N SER A 8 -12.08 -66.81 0.01
CA SER A 8 -11.14 -65.69 -0.14
C SER A 8 -11.85 -64.35 0.05
N LEU A 9 -11.36 -63.53 0.96
CA LEU A 9 -11.77 -62.13 1.17
C LEU A 9 -10.93 -61.22 0.24
N SER A 10 -11.59 -60.59 -0.69
CA SER A 10 -11.01 -59.53 -1.50
C SER A 10 -11.00 -58.21 -0.71
N SER A 11 -9.82 -57.72 -0.40
CA SER A 11 -9.61 -56.39 0.20
C SER A 11 -9.76 -55.29 -0.85
N GLY A 12 -10.88 -54.58 -0.82
CA GLY A 12 -11.07 -53.33 -1.58
C GLY A 12 -10.31 -52.18 -0.90
N SER A 13 -9.22 -51.74 -1.54
CA SER A 13 -8.50 -50.53 -1.15
C SER A 13 -9.25 -49.30 -1.68
N SER A 14 -9.95 -48.62 -0.80
CA SER A 14 -10.51 -47.30 -1.09
C SER A 14 -9.46 -46.23 -0.78
N ASN A 15 -8.87 -45.66 -1.82
CA ASN A 15 -8.03 -44.48 -1.72
C ASN A 15 -8.89 -43.26 -1.31
N PRO A 16 -8.54 -42.52 -0.28
CA PRO A 16 -9.19 -41.24 0.02
C PRO A 16 -8.75 -40.22 -1.07
N SER A 17 -9.70 -39.76 -1.87
CA SER A 17 -9.50 -38.58 -2.72
C SER A 17 -9.19 -37.36 -1.86
N THR A 18 -7.94 -36.94 -1.86
CA THR A 18 -7.53 -35.68 -1.32
C THR A 18 -8.10 -34.57 -2.21
N HIS A 19 -9.22 -33.98 -1.79
CA HIS A 19 -9.67 -32.71 -2.34
C HIS A 19 -8.65 -31.64 -1.98
N ILE A 20 -7.78 -31.29 -2.93
CA ILE A 20 -6.96 -30.08 -2.87
C ILE A 20 -7.95 -28.92 -2.94
N ALA A 21 -8.21 -28.30 -1.79
CA ALA A 21 -8.97 -27.05 -1.74
C ALA A 21 -8.19 -26.01 -2.56
N THR A 22 -8.81 -25.56 -3.66
CA THR A 22 -8.32 -24.40 -4.40
C THR A 22 -8.23 -23.23 -3.42
N PRO A 23 -7.07 -22.52 -3.32
CA PRO A 23 -6.95 -21.38 -2.45
C PRO A 23 -8.01 -20.34 -2.86
N VAL A 24 -8.91 -20.00 -1.95
CA VAL A 24 -9.83 -18.88 -2.11
C VAL A 24 -8.95 -17.63 -2.32
N PRO A 25 -9.17 -16.86 -3.39
CA PRO A 25 -8.40 -15.62 -3.59
C PRO A 25 -8.54 -14.78 -2.33
N SER A 26 -7.43 -14.40 -1.71
CA SER A 26 -7.45 -13.52 -0.54
C SER A 26 -8.19 -12.25 -0.93
N GLU A 27 -9.24 -11.93 -0.19
CA GLU A 27 -10.05 -10.73 -0.45
C GLU A 27 -9.13 -9.51 -0.40
N ARG A 28 -9.14 -8.68 -1.45
CA ARG A 28 -8.29 -7.50 -1.53
C ARG A 28 -8.57 -6.55 -0.38
N ILE A 29 -7.53 -6.17 0.36
CA ILE A 29 -7.65 -5.23 1.48
C ILE A 29 -7.85 -3.79 0.99
N CYS A 30 -7.37 -3.45 -0.22
CA CYS A 30 -7.51 -2.14 -0.84
C CYS A 30 -8.36 -2.20 -2.12
N THR A 31 -9.45 -1.44 -2.15
CA THR A 31 -10.39 -1.37 -3.28
C THR A 31 -10.63 0.09 -3.70
N ASP A 32 -11.25 0.30 -4.85
CA ASP A 32 -11.66 1.63 -5.35
C ASP A 32 -12.50 2.44 -4.33
N ARG A 33 -13.27 1.74 -3.47
CA ARG A 33 -14.08 2.38 -2.42
C ARG A 33 -13.26 3.21 -1.43
N HIS A 34 -12.00 2.85 -1.18
CA HIS A 34 -11.10 3.62 -0.32
C HIS A 34 -10.72 4.95 -0.99
N ALA A 35 -10.37 4.91 -2.28
CA ALA A 35 -10.06 6.11 -3.05
C ALA A 35 -11.29 6.99 -3.32
N LEU A 36 -12.48 6.40 -3.53
CA LEU A 36 -13.75 7.11 -3.58
C LEU A 36 -14.04 7.86 -2.27
N TYR A 37 -13.74 7.25 -1.14
CA TYR A 37 -13.91 7.91 0.16
C TYR A 37 -12.94 9.08 0.34
N CYS A 38 -11.70 8.98 -0.13
CA CYS A 38 -10.76 10.12 -0.12
C CYS A 38 -11.29 11.31 -0.94
N PHE A 39 -11.88 11.07 -2.12
CA PHE A 39 -12.58 12.11 -2.88
C PHE A 39 -13.76 12.70 -2.10
N GLU A 40 -14.57 11.84 -1.48
CA GLU A 40 -15.71 12.29 -0.67
C GLU A 40 -15.27 13.22 0.46
N VAL A 41 -14.18 12.88 1.15
CA VAL A 41 -13.59 13.71 2.21
C VAL A 41 -13.12 15.07 1.67
N LEU A 42 -12.41 15.07 0.54
CA LEU A 42 -11.90 16.31 -0.06
C LEU A 42 -13.04 17.21 -0.58
N VAL A 43 -14.05 16.63 -1.23
CA VAL A 43 -15.24 17.36 -1.68
C VAL A 43 -16.04 17.90 -0.51
N ALA A 44 -16.25 17.11 0.54
CA ALA A 44 -16.96 17.54 1.75
C ALA A 44 -16.26 18.73 2.41
N HIS A 45 -14.92 18.72 2.44
CA HIS A 45 -14.10 19.84 2.92
C HIS A 45 -14.41 21.13 2.11
N PHE A 46 -14.37 21.07 0.77
CA PHE A 46 -14.65 22.24 -0.07
C PHE A 46 -16.13 22.69 -0.01
N GLU A 47 -17.05 21.78 0.25
CA GLU A 47 -18.48 22.08 0.42
C GLU A 47 -18.84 22.49 1.84
N ASN A 48 -17.88 22.53 2.77
CA ASN A 48 -18.06 22.82 4.19
C ASN A 48 -19.17 21.95 4.81
N ARG A 49 -19.08 20.63 4.61
CA ARG A 49 -19.99 19.62 5.14
C ARG A 49 -19.23 18.41 5.70
N GLU A 50 -19.91 17.60 6.50
CA GLU A 50 -19.36 16.31 6.90
C GLU A 50 -19.33 15.31 5.71
N PRO A 51 -18.28 14.49 5.58
CA PRO A 51 -18.25 13.42 4.59
C PRO A 51 -19.26 12.33 4.92
N THR A 52 -19.76 11.65 3.91
CA THR A 52 -20.62 10.47 4.10
C THR A 52 -19.86 9.33 4.77
N ALA A 53 -20.59 8.35 5.33
CA ALA A 53 -19.95 7.19 5.97
C ALA A 53 -19.02 6.42 4.99
N PRO A 54 -17.86 5.90 5.47
CA PRO A 54 -16.95 5.11 4.66
C PRO A 54 -17.64 3.91 3.99
N PRO A 55 -17.53 3.74 2.65
CA PRO A 55 -18.27 2.72 1.91
C PRO A 55 -17.55 1.35 1.83
N PHE A 56 -16.67 1.03 2.78
CA PHE A 56 -15.89 -0.21 2.83
C PHE A 56 -16.04 -0.91 4.18
N LEU A 57 -15.86 -2.25 4.19
CA LEU A 57 -16.13 -3.10 5.35
C LEU A 57 -15.01 -3.04 6.40
N ASN A 58 -13.76 -2.98 5.97
CA ASN A 58 -12.56 -3.00 6.83
C ASN A 58 -12.24 -1.63 7.50
N LYS A 59 -13.24 -0.75 7.61
CA LYS A 59 -13.10 0.62 8.14
C LYS A 59 -12.52 0.72 9.56
N ASN A 60 -12.67 -0.33 10.36
CA ASN A 60 -12.19 -0.39 11.75
C ASN A 60 -10.83 -1.10 11.89
N GLU A 61 -10.35 -1.75 10.83
CA GLU A 61 -9.04 -2.39 10.81
C GLU A 61 -7.93 -1.35 10.78
N LYS A 62 -6.72 -1.77 11.15
CA LYS A 62 -5.56 -0.87 11.21
C LYS A 62 -4.57 -1.17 10.10
N TYR A 63 -4.26 -0.14 9.33
CA TYR A 63 -3.25 -0.19 8.26
C TYR A 63 -2.30 1.00 8.33
N ALA A 64 -1.06 0.77 7.95
CA ALA A 64 -0.19 1.81 7.45
C ALA A 64 -0.69 2.18 6.05
N LEU A 65 -0.74 3.47 5.70
CA LEU A 65 -1.38 3.91 4.47
C LEU A 65 -0.73 5.16 3.87
N PHE A 66 -0.93 5.32 2.56
CA PHE A 66 -0.60 6.54 1.82
C PHE A 66 -1.78 6.95 0.95
N VAL A 67 -2.01 8.26 0.86
CA VAL A 67 -2.95 8.86 -0.07
C VAL A 67 -2.17 9.74 -1.04
N THR A 68 -2.40 9.52 -2.34
CA THR A 68 -1.71 10.21 -3.42
C THR A 68 -2.73 10.85 -4.35
N TRP A 69 -2.58 12.15 -4.57
CA TRP A 69 -3.31 12.90 -5.59
C TRP A 69 -2.42 13.11 -6.80
N ASN A 70 -2.95 12.80 -7.98
CA ASN A 70 -2.31 13.09 -9.26
C ASN A 70 -3.23 13.99 -10.09
N THR A 71 -2.64 14.78 -10.98
CA THR A 71 -3.39 15.67 -11.88
C THR A 71 -3.11 15.36 -13.34
N THR A 72 -4.14 15.46 -14.17
CA THR A 72 -4.05 15.42 -15.63
C THR A 72 -3.95 16.82 -16.27
N SER A 73 -4.14 17.90 -15.49
CA SER A 73 -4.08 19.29 -15.99
C SER A 73 -2.73 19.65 -16.61
N HIS A 74 -1.66 18.98 -16.17
CA HIS A 74 -0.29 19.16 -16.66
C HIS A 74 0.26 17.79 -17.04
N LEU A 75 -0.28 17.20 -18.11
CA LEU A 75 0.28 15.97 -18.67
C LEU A 75 1.73 16.19 -19.06
N ARG A 76 2.63 15.36 -18.53
CA ARG A 76 4.02 15.35 -18.98
C ARG A 76 4.09 14.89 -20.44
N SER A 77 5.23 15.11 -21.09
CA SER A 77 5.46 14.72 -22.50
C SER A 77 5.13 13.24 -22.82
N ASN A 78 5.06 12.38 -21.80
CA ASN A 78 4.70 10.95 -21.89
C ASN A 78 3.20 10.67 -21.60
N ASN A 79 2.35 11.69 -21.54
CA ASN A 79 0.91 11.60 -21.27
C ASN A 79 0.55 10.96 -19.92
N LYS A 80 1.48 10.95 -18.94
CA LYS A 80 1.25 10.40 -17.58
C LYS A 80 0.76 11.51 -16.64
N PRO A 81 -0.19 11.20 -15.73
CA PRO A 81 -0.61 12.13 -14.69
C PRO A 81 0.59 12.59 -13.84
N ALA A 82 0.59 13.86 -13.47
CA ALA A 82 1.63 14.44 -12.62
C ALA A 82 1.25 14.32 -11.14
N LEU A 83 2.24 14.07 -10.27
CA LEU A 83 2.04 14.09 -8.82
C LEU A 83 1.56 15.47 -8.39
N ARG A 84 0.50 15.52 -7.57
CA ARG A 84 -0.08 16.75 -7.03
C ARG A 84 -0.07 16.82 -5.50
N GLY A 85 0.13 15.69 -4.84
CA GLY A 85 0.32 15.55 -3.40
C GLY A 85 0.38 14.08 -3.01
N CYS A 86 1.22 13.74 -2.02
CA CYS A 86 1.33 12.37 -1.50
C CYS A 86 1.87 12.41 -0.08
N ILE A 87 1.05 12.03 0.87
CA ILE A 87 1.43 11.88 2.29
C ILE A 87 0.82 10.58 2.83
N GLY A 88 1.50 9.98 3.78
CA GLY A 88 1.03 8.79 4.48
C GLY A 88 1.83 8.50 5.73
N ASN A 89 1.55 7.39 6.38
CA ASN A 89 2.18 6.98 7.62
C ASN A 89 2.45 5.48 7.61
N PHE A 90 3.62 5.09 8.10
CA PHE A 90 4.01 3.69 8.30
C PHE A 90 3.50 3.11 9.63
N THR A 91 2.99 3.95 10.54
CA THR A 91 2.34 3.48 11.76
C THR A 91 0.89 3.09 11.45
N PRO A 92 0.49 1.83 11.72
CA PRO A 92 -0.88 1.40 11.48
C PRO A 92 -1.89 2.21 12.28
N MET A 93 -2.91 2.73 11.61
CA MET A 93 -4.01 3.49 12.20
C MET A 93 -5.34 2.95 11.72
N LYS A 94 -6.43 3.26 12.42
CA LYS A 94 -7.78 2.87 12.01
C LYS A 94 -8.09 3.43 10.62
N LEU A 95 -8.47 2.54 9.70
CA LEU A 95 -8.50 2.85 8.27
C LEU A 95 -9.41 4.04 7.91
N ALA A 96 -10.61 4.07 8.48
CA ALA A 96 -11.54 5.19 8.22
C ALA A 96 -10.98 6.54 8.66
N ASP A 97 -10.36 6.57 9.84
CA ASP A 97 -9.81 7.79 10.42
C ASP A 97 -8.56 8.23 9.65
N GLY A 98 -7.68 7.28 9.33
CA GLY A 98 -6.48 7.53 8.53
C GLY A 98 -6.78 8.03 7.11
N LEU A 99 -7.74 7.44 6.41
CA LEU A 99 -8.13 7.93 5.09
C LEU A 99 -8.78 9.31 5.15
N ARG A 100 -9.59 9.60 6.20
CA ARG A 100 -10.16 10.93 6.41
C ARG A 100 -9.06 11.98 6.63
N GLU A 101 -8.09 11.68 7.45
CA GLU A 101 -6.97 12.58 7.76
C GLU A 101 -6.07 12.76 6.53
N TYR A 102 -5.53 11.67 5.99
CA TYR A 102 -4.51 11.73 4.94
C TYR A 102 -5.04 12.15 3.57
N ALA A 103 -6.36 12.02 3.31
CA ALA A 103 -6.97 12.63 2.13
C ALA A 103 -6.82 14.15 2.12
N LEU A 104 -6.97 14.80 3.29
CA LEU A 104 -6.80 16.25 3.42
C LEU A 104 -5.33 16.65 3.54
N VAL A 105 -4.57 15.99 4.39
CA VAL A 105 -3.14 16.29 4.60
C VAL A 105 -2.37 16.19 3.28
N SER A 106 -2.58 15.15 2.48
CA SER A 106 -1.92 15.01 1.18
C SER A 106 -2.39 16.00 0.13
N ALA A 107 -3.61 16.52 0.24
CA ALA A 107 -4.16 17.50 -0.70
C ALA A 107 -3.79 18.94 -0.34
N LEU A 108 -3.67 19.26 0.94
CA LEU A 108 -3.62 20.64 1.43
C LEU A 108 -2.32 20.99 2.15
N GLU A 109 -1.60 20.00 2.68
CA GLU A 109 -0.43 20.20 3.57
C GLU A 109 0.87 19.57 3.03
N ASP A 110 0.87 19.04 1.81
CA ASP A 110 2.11 18.60 1.17
C ASP A 110 2.92 19.81 0.71
N HIS A 111 3.91 20.18 1.48
CA HIS A 111 4.73 21.40 1.28
C HIS A 111 5.50 21.46 -0.03
N ARG A 112 5.54 20.38 -0.81
CA ARG A 112 6.12 20.37 -2.16
C ARG A 112 5.23 21.06 -3.18
N PHE A 113 3.95 21.25 -2.84
CA PHE A 113 2.91 21.79 -3.71
C PHE A 113 2.09 22.85 -2.98
N SER A 114 1.45 23.74 -3.74
CA SER A 114 0.39 24.60 -3.18
C SER A 114 -0.84 23.76 -2.84
N PRO A 115 -1.66 24.13 -1.83
CA PRO A 115 -2.91 23.42 -1.54
C PRO A 115 -3.78 23.23 -2.78
N ILE A 116 -4.38 22.04 -2.94
CA ILE A 116 -5.33 21.75 -4.02
C ILE A 116 -6.54 22.68 -3.89
N LYS A 117 -7.01 23.20 -5.03
CA LYS A 117 -8.20 24.05 -5.10
C LYS A 117 -9.40 23.25 -5.63
N ALA A 118 -10.61 23.68 -5.27
CA ALA A 118 -11.85 23.04 -5.73
C ALA A 118 -11.96 22.97 -7.28
N SER A 119 -11.43 23.97 -7.98
CA SER A 119 -11.39 23.99 -9.45
C SER A 119 -10.52 22.91 -10.09
N GLU A 120 -9.61 22.28 -9.32
CA GLU A 120 -8.73 21.22 -9.80
C GLU A 120 -9.40 19.84 -9.77
N LEU A 121 -10.48 19.67 -8.97
CA LEU A 121 -11.16 18.38 -8.77
C LEU A 121 -11.44 17.60 -10.06
N PRO A 122 -11.94 18.22 -11.15
CA PRO A 122 -12.22 17.51 -12.40
C PRO A 122 -10.99 16.87 -13.08
N HIS A 123 -9.80 17.31 -12.70
CA HIS A 123 -8.53 16.86 -13.27
C HIS A 123 -7.76 15.93 -12.32
N LEU A 124 -8.33 15.58 -11.16
CA LEU A 124 -7.65 14.74 -10.17
C LEU A 124 -7.95 13.25 -10.34
N SER A 125 -6.98 12.46 -9.99
CA SER A 125 -7.15 11.06 -9.59
C SER A 125 -6.57 10.85 -8.19
N CYS A 126 -7.21 9.96 -7.42
CA CYS A 126 -6.77 9.57 -6.10
C CYS A 126 -6.27 8.13 -6.11
N ASN A 127 -5.11 7.89 -5.52
CA ASN A 127 -4.56 6.57 -5.31
C ASN A 127 -4.40 6.36 -3.79
N VAL A 128 -4.94 5.26 -3.28
CA VAL A 128 -4.74 4.78 -1.91
C VAL A 128 -3.83 3.57 -1.95
N SER A 129 -2.81 3.56 -1.09
CA SER A 129 -1.95 2.41 -0.84
C SER A 129 -2.12 1.95 0.59
N LEU A 130 -2.54 0.72 0.81
CA LEU A 130 -2.58 0.07 2.12
C LEU A 130 -1.41 -0.91 2.23
N LEU A 131 -0.60 -0.74 3.28
CA LEU A 131 0.57 -1.58 3.48
C LEU A 131 0.19 -2.82 4.29
N THR A 132 0.71 -3.98 3.88
CA THR A 132 0.56 -5.21 4.67
C THR A 132 1.43 -5.17 5.94
N PRO A 133 1.17 -5.99 6.94
CA PRO A 133 2.01 -6.07 8.12
C PRO A 133 3.48 -6.36 7.78
N MET A 134 4.38 -5.69 8.48
CA MET A 134 5.82 -5.86 8.28
C MET A 134 6.33 -7.19 8.85
N THR A 135 6.94 -8.02 8.00
CA THR A 135 7.52 -9.32 8.36
C THR A 135 9.04 -9.27 8.37
N PRO A 136 9.73 -9.66 9.46
CA PRO A 136 11.19 -9.71 9.48
C PRO A 136 11.73 -10.79 8.53
N ILE A 137 12.90 -10.52 7.93
CA ILE A 137 13.64 -11.45 7.09
C ILE A 137 15.05 -11.66 7.63
N SER A 138 15.63 -12.83 7.37
CA SER A 138 16.95 -13.22 7.90
C SER A 138 18.13 -12.66 7.11
N SER A 139 17.96 -12.43 5.81
CA SER A 139 18.98 -11.82 4.95
C SER A 139 18.50 -10.47 4.42
N PRO A 140 19.35 -9.42 4.41
CA PRO A 140 18.98 -8.12 3.86
C PRO A 140 18.59 -8.14 2.37
N LEU A 141 18.87 -9.24 1.67
CA LEU A 141 18.58 -9.41 0.25
C LEU A 141 17.46 -10.41 -0.06
N ASP A 142 16.77 -10.95 0.96
CA ASP A 142 15.72 -11.94 0.77
C ASP A 142 14.34 -11.26 0.58
N TRP A 143 14.22 -10.51 -0.52
CA TRP A 143 12.99 -9.82 -0.90
C TRP A 143 12.91 -9.63 -2.42
N THR A 144 11.71 -9.43 -2.94
CA THR A 144 11.44 -9.28 -4.38
C THR A 144 11.19 -7.81 -4.73
N PRO A 145 12.04 -7.18 -5.58
CA PRO A 145 11.81 -5.85 -6.12
C PRO A 145 10.45 -5.71 -6.82
N GLY A 146 9.76 -4.59 -6.57
CA GLY A 146 8.42 -4.32 -7.13
C GLY A 146 7.28 -4.95 -6.36
N GLU A 147 7.53 -6.03 -5.60
CA GLU A 147 6.54 -6.72 -4.77
C GLU A 147 6.66 -6.32 -3.30
N HIS A 148 7.88 -6.28 -2.79
CA HIS A 148 8.19 -5.97 -1.41
C HIS A 148 8.80 -4.59 -1.23
N GLY A 149 8.20 -3.79 -0.34
CA GLY A 149 8.88 -2.67 0.31
C GLY A 149 9.80 -3.18 1.41
N ILE A 150 10.83 -2.41 1.74
CA ILE A 150 11.78 -2.73 2.80
C ILE A 150 11.76 -1.66 3.89
N HIS A 151 11.84 -2.10 5.13
CA HIS A 151 12.16 -1.26 6.29
C HIS A 151 13.44 -1.78 6.92
N ILE A 152 14.48 -0.96 6.94
CA ILE A 152 15.75 -1.27 7.59
C ILE A 152 15.86 -0.54 8.92
N SER A 153 16.52 -1.16 9.88
CA SER A 153 16.93 -0.52 11.14
C SER A 153 18.26 -1.09 11.62
N PHE A 154 19.10 -0.23 12.19
CA PHE A 154 20.41 -0.58 12.73
C PHE A 154 20.90 0.47 13.73
N PRO A 155 21.78 0.14 14.69
CA PRO A 155 22.41 1.12 15.55
C PRO A 155 23.53 1.86 14.81
N HIS A 156 23.66 3.16 15.02
CA HIS A 156 24.83 3.90 14.55
C HIS A 156 26.11 3.36 15.24
N PRO A 157 27.17 2.95 14.52
CA PRO A 157 28.29 2.23 15.10
C PRO A 157 28.97 2.92 16.30
N SER A 158 29.10 4.25 16.26
CA SER A 158 29.80 5.01 17.31
C SER A 158 28.86 5.56 18.40
N THR A 159 27.64 5.97 18.04
CA THR A 159 26.72 6.64 18.98
C THR A 159 25.63 5.71 19.52
N HIS A 160 25.50 4.51 18.97
CA HIS A 160 24.44 3.54 19.26
C HIS A 160 23.01 4.06 19.07
N ARG A 161 22.85 5.27 18.53
CA ARG A 161 21.52 5.84 18.19
C ARG A 161 20.85 4.96 17.13
N PRO A 162 19.56 4.63 17.29
CA PRO A 162 18.84 3.86 16.29
C PRO A 162 18.66 4.70 15.01
N LEU A 163 18.99 4.11 13.87
CA LEU A 163 18.77 4.64 12.54
C LEU A 163 17.79 3.73 11.82
N SER A 164 16.90 4.30 11.01
CA SER A 164 15.97 3.53 10.19
C SER A 164 15.58 4.25 8.92
N ALA A 165 15.24 3.49 7.89
CA ALA A 165 14.69 4.01 6.65
C ALA A 165 13.75 2.98 6.03
N THR A 166 12.89 3.46 5.14
CA THR A 166 11.91 2.64 4.45
C THR A 166 11.85 3.02 2.98
N TYR A 167 11.69 2.03 2.10
CA TYR A 167 11.35 2.19 0.69
C TYR A 167 10.10 1.39 0.36
N LEU A 168 9.18 2.02 -0.39
CA LEU A 168 8.00 1.36 -0.95
C LEU A 168 8.41 0.34 -2.02
N PRO A 169 7.57 -0.66 -2.33
CA PRO A 169 7.90 -1.74 -3.26
C PRO A 169 8.43 -1.29 -4.62
N GLU A 170 7.85 -0.22 -5.17
CA GLU A 170 8.18 0.30 -6.49
C GLU A 170 9.53 1.01 -6.58
N ILE A 171 10.11 1.47 -5.47
CA ILE A 171 11.31 2.33 -5.50
C ILE A 171 12.51 1.63 -6.16
N CYS A 172 12.74 0.37 -5.84
CA CYS A 172 13.84 -0.40 -6.42
C CYS A 172 13.74 -0.46 -7.95
N THR A 173 12.56 -0.79 -8.46
CA THR A 173 12.29 -0.92 -9.90
C THR A 173 12.26 0.43 -10.61
N ASP A 174 11.67 1.45 -10.01
CA ASP A 174 11.59 2.80 -10.59
C ASP A 174 12.96 3.48 -10.72
N GLN A 175 13.88 3.17 -9.80
CA GLN A 175 15.26 3.67 -9.83
C GLN A 175 16.21 2.78 -10.67
N GLY A 176 15.76 1.59 -11.08
CA GLY A 176 16.59 0.61 -11.78
C GLY A 176 17.69 0.04 -10.90
N TRP A 177 17.51 0.03 -9.57
CA TRP A 177 18.50 -0.46 -8.61
C TRP A 177 18.44 -1.98 -8.45
N THR A 178 19.57 -2.56 -8.08
CA THR A 178 19.65 -3.91 -7.51
C THR A 178 19.16 -3.90 -6.06
N ARG A 179 18.92 -5.09 -5.49
CA ARG A 179 18.59 -5.22 -4.07
C ARG A 179 19.68 -4.66 -3.16
N GLU A 180 20.95 -4.89 -3.50
CA GLU A 180 22.10 -4.37 -2.75
C GLU A 180 22.13 -2.84 -2.76
N GLU A 181 22.03 -2.23 -3.95
CA GLU A 181 21.99 -0.77 -4.11
C GLU A 181 20.83 -0.15 -3.34
N THR A 182 19.67 -0.82 -3.34
CA THR A 182 18.49 -0.36 -2.59
C THR A 182 18.76 -0.35 -1.08
N VAL A 183 19.37 -1.41 -0.53
CA VAL A 183 19.70 -1.48 0.89
C VAL A 183 20.80 -0.47 1.26
N LEU A 184 21.85 -0.32 0.45
CA LEU A 184 22.89 0.67 0.67
C LEU A 184 22.33 2.11 0.62
N SER A 185 21.45 2.40 -0.33
CA SER A 185 20.73 3.67 -0.41
C SER A 185 19.84 3.91 0.81
N ALA A 186 19.16 2.87 1.31
CA ALA A 186 18.36 2.96 2.53
C ALA A 186 19.20 3.27 3.76
N ILE A 187 20.42 2.75 3.87
CA ILE A 187 21.37 3.08 4.96
C ILE A 187 21.75 4.57 4.91
N GLN A 188 22.03 5.11 3.73
CA GLN A 188 22.31 6.53 3.55
C GLN A 188 21.09 7.40 3.89
N LYS A 189 19.89 6.99 3.44
CA LYS A 189 18.62 7.63 3.76
C LYS A 189 18.32 7.65 5.25
N ALA A 190 18.74 6.62 6.00
CA ALA A 190 18.63 6.55 7.45
C ALA A 190 19.51 7.57 8.19
N GLY A 191 20.40 8.25 7.47
CA GLY A 191 21.31 9.28 8.00
C GLY A 191 22.75 8.82 8.24
N TYR A 192 23.10 7.60 7.87
CA TYR A 192 24.48 7.13 7.94
C TYR A 192 25.22 7.48 6.64
N LYS A 193 26.10 8.50 6.70
CA LYS A 193 26.73 9.10 5.51
C LYS A 193 28.08 8.47 5.12
N HIS A 194 28.60 7.55 5.93
CA HIS A 194 29.86 6.88 5.61
C HIS A 194 29.64 5.79 4.56
N LYS A 195 30.71 5.47 3.83
CA LYS A 195 30.69 4.39 2.85
C LYS A 195 30.44 3.06 3.57
N VAL A 196 29.48 2.31 3.10
CA VAL A 196 29.14 0.95 3.56
C VAL A 196 29.37 -0.01 2.40
N VAL A 197 29.91 -1.17 2.69
CA VAL A 197 30.03 -2.29 1.74
C VAL A 197 29.28 -3.51 2.29
N VAL A 198 28.85 -4.37 1.38
CA VAL A 198 28.20 -5.63 1.75
C VAL A 198 29.14 -6.46 2.64
N GLY A 199 28.62 -6.90 3.80
CA GLY A 199 29.37 -7.73 4.75
C GLY A 199 30.15 -6.96 5.82
N ASP A 200 30.17 -5.62 5.82
CA ASP A 200 30.77 -4.86 6.92
C ASP A 200 29.93 -4.86 8.21
N VAL A 201 30.44 -4.24 9.27
CA VAL A 201 29.78 -4.22 10.59
C VAL A 201 28.39 -3.58 10.52
N VAL A 202 28.19 -2.51 9.73
CA VAL A 202 26.88 -1.87 9.55
C VAL A 202 25.93 -2.81 8.83
N TRP A 203 26.38 -3.43 7.74
CA TRP A 203 25.59 -4.40 6.99
C TRP A 203 25.15 -5.58 7.84
N GLN A 204 26.07 -6.15 8.65
CA GLN A 204 25.77 -7.27 9.54
C GLN A 204 24.82 -6.91 10.69
N SER A 205 24.77 -5.63 11.07
CA SER A 205 23.85 -5.14 12.12
C SER A 205 22.44 -4.84 11.64
N LEU A 206 22.17 -4.92 10.32
CA LEU A 206 20.87 -4.62 9.75
C LEU A 206 19.79 -5.58 10.25
N LYS A 207 18.68 -5.00 10.68
CA LYS A 207 17.41 -5.69 10.85
C LYS A 207 16.49 -5.22 9.73
N VAL A 208 16.09 -6.14 8.86
CA VAL A 208 15.25 -5.85 7.71
C VAL A 208 13.88 -6.47 7.88
N LYS A 209 12.85 -5.71 7.59
CA LYS A 209 11.46 -6.16 7.46
C LYS A 209 10.97 -5.86 6.06
N ILE A 210 10.15 -6.74 5.53
CA ILE A 210 9.45 -6.56 4.25
C ILE A 210 7.96 -6.35 4.47
N TYR A 211 7.32 -5.72 3.52
CA TYR A 211 5.87 -5.54 3.47
C TYR A 211 5.40 -5.39 2.02
N GLY A 212 4.17 -5.78 1.75
CA GLY A 212 3.49 -5.52 0.49
C GLY A 212 2.75 -4.18 0.52
N SER A 213 2.27 -3.76 -0.65
CA SER A 213 1.40 -2.61 -0.82
C SER A 213 0.28 -2.94 -1.79
N GLU A 214 -0.96 -2.97 -1.29
CA GLU A 214 -2.12 -3.03 -2.17
C GLU A 214 -2.59 -1.62 -2.51
N LYS A 215 -2.85 -1.41 -3.80
CA LYS A 215 -3.22 -0.08 -4.33
C LYS A 215 -4.57 -0.11 -5.01
N ALA A 216 -5.30 0.99 -4.87
CA ALA A 216 -6.52 1.26 -5.61
C ALA A 216 -6.56 2.71 -6.06
N THR A 217 -7.04 2.92 -7.27
CA THR A 217 -7.08 4.25 -7.90
C THR A 217 -8.50 4.56 -8.35
N THR A 218 -8.90 5.82 -8.18
CA THR A 218 -10.18 6.31 -8.71
C THR A 218 -10.00 7.69 -9.35
N THR A 219 -10.88 8.04 -10.29
CA THR A 219 -10.90 9.35 -10.95
C THR A 219 -12.06 10.20 -10.46
N TRP A 220 -12.03 11.48 -10.78
CA TRP A 220 -13.13 12.39 -10.52
C TRP A 220 -14.45 11.90 -11.14
N GLU A 221 -14.44 11.44 -12.40
CA GLU A 221 -15.64 10.96 -13.09
C GLU A 221 -16.26 9.76 -12.38
N ALA A 222 -15.42 8.81 -11.92
CA ALA A 222 -15.87 7.65 -11.15
C ALA A 222 -16.47 8.07 -9.81
N TYR A 223 -15.87 9.03 -9.12
CA TYR A 223 -16.42 9.60 -7.88
C TYR A 223 -17.77 10.28 -8.13
N VAL A 224 -17.90 11.13 -9.15
CA VAL A 224 -19.15 11.81 -9.50
C VAL A 224 -20.26 10.82 -9.80
N LYS A 225 -19.97 9.77 -10.58
CA LYS A 225 -20.93 8.70 -10.87
C LYS A 225 -21.39 8.00 -9.61
N TRP A 226 -20.44 7.62 -8.74
CA TRP A 226 -20.74 6.96 -7.47
C TRP A 226 -21.57 7.85 -6.53
N TYR A 227 -21.23 9.13 -6.39
CA TYR A 227 -21.91 10.06 -5.50
C TYR A 227 -23.35 10.36 -5.98
N LYS A 228 -23.54 10.60 -7.29
CA LYS A 228 -24.87 10.78 -7.90
C LYS A 228 -25.73 9.53 -7.78
N GLY A 229 -25.14 8.34 -7.93
CA GLY A 229 -25.83 7.06 -7.75
C GLY A 229 -26.43 6.85 -6.35
N LYS A 230 -25.90 7.57 -5.34
CA LYS A 230 -26.44 7.62 -3.97
C LYS A 230 -27.43 8.78 -3.74
N GLY A 231 -27.86 9.49 -4.77
CA GLY A 231 -28.72 10.66 -4.65
C GLY A 231 -28.00 11.95 -4.25
N GLY A 232 -26.67 11.94 -4.23
CA GLY A 232 -25.85 13.12 -3.90
C GLY A 232 -25.93 14.22 -4.97
N LYS A 233 -25.90 15.48 -4.52
CA LYS A 233 -25.85 16.68 -5.38
C LYS A 233 -24.58 17.46 -5.08
N LEU A 234 -23.66 17.54 -6.06
CA LEU A 234 -22.42 18.30 -5.95
C LEU A 234 -22.68 19.80 -6.03
N LYS A 235 -22.07 20.58 -5.15
CA LYS A 235 -22.14 22.05 -5.13
C LYS A 235 -20.82 22.67 -5.61
N VAL A 236 -19.71 21.94 -5.49
CA VAL A 236 -18.33 22.41 -5.72
C VAL A 236 -18.05 22.74 -7.20
N VAL A 237 -18.70 22.08 -8.13
CA VAL A 237 -18.53 22.31 -9.56
C VAL A 237 -19.81 22.95 -10.09
N LYS A 238 -19.93 24.25 -9.91
CA LYS A 238 -20.81 25.04 -10.75
C LYS A 238 -20.09 25.25 -12.07
N SER A 239 -20.66 24.68 -13.13
CA SER A 239 -20.31 24.91 -14.53
C SER A 239 -20.21 26.40 -14.87
#